data_5ee1f4c69b4bb0f689730912a9a96d22
#
_entry.id   5ee1f4c69b4bb0f689730912a9a96d22
#
_cell.length_a   1.000
_cell.length_b   1.000
_cell.length_c   1.000
_cell.angle_alpha   90.00
_cell.angle_beta   90.00
_cell.angle_gamma   90.00
#
_symmetry.space_group_name_H-M   'P 1'
#
loop_
_entity.id
_entity.type
_entity.pdbx_description
1 polymer ?
#
loop_
_entity_poly.entity_id
_entity_poly.type
_entity_poly.pdbx_seq_one_letter_code
_entity_poly.pdbx_strand_id
1 'polypeptide(L)'
;KSVLDLCAAPGGKTMQLCAAGAKVTAVDHSPQRMERLRENLVRQGFTAQLVLSDASDLSVCSGFDCVLLDAPCSATGTLRRHPELAWIKDVGSIYSLAIEQRKLLLAAARYVRPGGELVYCTCSLEQEEGEEQVSGFLRTHRNFRVNPIMLACEGVEEDMITPQGFLRTLPCMTAGASQGMDGF
;
A
#
# COMPACT_ATOMS: atom_id res chain seq x y z
N LYS A 1 -7.29 8.04 -14.80
CA LYS A 1 -6.96 8.69 -13.52
C LYS A 1 -5.44 8.87 -13.41
N SER A 2 -5.00 9.94 -12.73
CA SER A 2 -3.60 10.12 -12.31
C SER A 2 -3.40 9.44 -10.96
N VAL A 3 -2.37 8.59 -10.86
CA VAL A 3 -2.10 7.83 -9.63
C VAL A 3 -0.64 8.05 -9.21
N LEU A 4 -0.44 8.36 -7.94
CA LEU A 4 0.87 8.37 -7.28
C LEU A 4 1.03 7.07 -6.51
N ASP A 5 2.04 6.28 -6.83
CA ASP A 5 2.38 5.02 -6.17
C ASP A 5 3.64 5.22 -5.33
N LEU A 6 3.48 5.25 -4.02
CA LEU A 6 4.54 5.49 -3.05
C LEU A 6 5.10 4.18 -2.49
N CYS A 7 6.41 4.10 -2.34
CA CYS A 7 7.14 2.88 -2.00
C CYS A 7 6.93 1.78 -3.05
N ALA A 8 6.91 2.19 -4.33
CA ALA A 8 6.38 1.45 -5.45
C ALA A 8 7.17 0.18 -5.82
N ALA A 9 8.47 0.16 -5.59
CA ALA A 9 9.32 -0.95 -6.03
C ALA A 9 9.09 -2.25 -5.22
N PRO A 10 9.05 -3.40 -5.87
CA PRO A 10 9.54 -3.71 -7.22
C PRO A 10 8.53 -3.52 -8.37
N GLY A 11 7.36 -2.92 -8.13
CA GLY A 11 6.44 -2.48 -9.18
C GLY A 11 5.21 -3.36 -9.41
N GLY A 12 4.90 -4.31 -8.54
CA GLY A 12 3.73 -5.17 -8.68
C GLY A 12 2.42 -4.38 -8.76
N LYS A 13 2.20 -3.47 -7.81
CA LYS A 13 1.03 -2.59 -7.77
C LYS A 13 1.06 -1.53 -8.88
N THR A 14 2.24 -0.96 -9.17
CA THR A 14 2.45 -0.04 -10.31
C THR A 14 1.96 -0.67 -11.62
N MET A 15 2.35 -1.91 -11.92
CA MET A 15 1.96 -2.60 -13.15
C MET A 15 0.45 -2.89 -13.20
N GLN A 16 -0.17 -3.25 -12.09
CA GLN A 16 -1.63 -3.42 -12.00
C GLN A 16 -2.36 -2.11 -12.30
N LEU A 17 -1.90 -1.00 -11.73
CA LEU A 17 -2.46 0.33 -12.00
C LEU A 17 -2.31 0.72 -13.47
N CYS A 18 -1.15 0.46 -14.08
CA CYS A 18 -0.92 0.68 -15.52
C CYS A 18 -1.84 -0.18 -16.38
N ALA A 19 -2.01 -1.46 -16.04
CA ALA A 19 -2.92 -2.37 -16.74
C ALA A 19 -4.38 -1.91 -16.66
N ALA A 20 -4.77 -1.27 -15.56
CA ALA A 20 -6.07 -0.63 -15.40
C ALA A 20 -6.20 0.73 -16.13
N GLY A 21 -5.19 1.14 -16.91
CA GLY A 21 -5.20 2.37 -17.70
C GLY A 21 -4.92 3.65 -16.92
N ALA A 22 -4.33 3.56 -15.72
CA ALA A 22 -3.93 4.73 -14.95
C ALA A 22 -2.63 5.35 -15.50
N LYS A 23 -2.50 6.69 -15.36
CA LYS A 23 -1.23 7.40 -15.53
C LYS A 23 -0.51 7.36 -14.19
N VAL A 24 0.52 6.51 -14.08
CA VAL A 24 1.19 6.26 -12.81
C VAL A 24 2.49 7.05 -12.71
N THR A 25 2.68 7.71 -11.56
CA THR A 25 3.96 8.22 -11.08
C THR A 25 4.39 7.32 -9.92
N ALA A 26 5.44 6.53 -10.12
CA ALA A 26 5.94 5.57 -9.15
C ALA A 26 7.19 6.13 -8.46
N VAL A 27 7.17 6.10 -7.13
CA VAL A 27 8.20 6.69 -6.26
C VAL A 27 8.79 5.61 -5.37
N ASP A 28 10.11 5.54 -5.32
CA ASP A 28 10.85 4.75 -4.34
C ASP A 28 12.16 5.46 -3.99
N HIS A 29 12.63 5.31 -2.76
CA HIS A 29 13.86 5.97 -2.30
C HIS A 29 15.12 5.17 -2.63
N SER A 30 14.99 3.89 -2.97
CA SER A 30 16.10 2.98 -3.24
C SER A 30 16.45 2.93 -4.73
N PRO A 31 17.65 3.36 -5.15
CA PRO A 31 18.08 3.26 -6.55
C PRO A 31 18.04 1.82 -7.08
N GLN A 32 18.47 0.86 -6.25
CA GLN A 32 18.50 -0.54 -6.64
C GLN A 32 17.10 -1.13 -6.82
N ARG A 33 16.15 -0.77 -5.96
CA ARG A 33 14.75 -1.20 -6.08
C ARG A 33 14.07 -0.54 -7.27
N MET A 34 14.36 0.75 -7.51
CA MET A 34 13.84 1.50 -8.66
C MET A 34 14.31 0.89 -10.00
N GLU A 35 15.55 0.41 -10.08
CA GLU A 35 16.02 -0.27 -11.29
C GLU A 35 15.24 -1.57 -11.55
N ARG A 36 14.97 -2.36 -10.52
CA ARG A 36 14.12 -3.57 -10.64
C ARG A 36 12.70 -3.22 -11.11
N LEU A 37 12.15 -2.11 -10.62
CA LEU A 37 10.84 -1.62 -11.08
C LEU A 37 10.88 -1.27 -12.56
N ARG A 38 11.93 -0.59 -13.01
CA ARG A 38 12.15 -0.24 -14.43
C ARG A 38 12.21 -1.49 -15.31
N GLU A 39 13.04 -2.47 -14.92
CA GLU A 39 13.16 -3.74 -15.63
C GLU A 39 11.82 -4.47 -15.73
N ASN A 40 11.05 -4.50 -14.63
CA ASN A 40 9.74 -5.14 -14.58
C ASN A 40 8.73 -4.45 -15.50
N LEU A 41 8.70 -3.12 -15.52
CA LEU A 41 7.84 -2.35 -16.45
C LEU A 41 8.17 -2.66 -17.91
N VAL A 42 9.46 -2.63 -18.27
CA VAL A 42 9.93 -2.95 -19.63
C VAL A 42 9.53 -4.37 -20.01
N ARG A 43 9.78 -5.35 -19.15
CA ARG A 43 9.45 -6.76 -19.39
C ARG A 43 7.95 -6.98 -19.62
N GLN A 44 7.09 -6.22 -18.96
CA GLN A 44 5.64 -6.34 -19.05
C GLN A 44 5.01 -5.38 -20.09
N GLY A 45 5.82 -4.54 -20.74
CA GLY A 45 5.35 -3.58 -21.76
C GLY A 45 4.55 -2.42 -21.19
N PHE A 46 4.74 -2.08 -19.91
CA PHE A 46 4.10 -0.93 -19.26
C PHE A 46 5.03 0.28 -19.19
N THR A 47 4.44 1.46 -19.05
CA THR A 47 5.16 2.72 -18.85
C THR A 47 4.61 3.45 -17.65
N ALA A 48 5.50 3.99 -16.80
CA ALA A 48 5.19 4.86 -15.69
C ALA A 48 6.26 5.95 -15.56
N GLN A 49 5.91 7.07 -14.96
CA GLN A 49 6.90 8.07 -14.57
C GLN A 49 7.60 7.56 -13.30
N LEU A 50 8.93 7.42 -13.36
CA LEU A 50 9.74 6.96 -12.23
C LEU A 50 10.41 8.15 -11.55
N VAL A 51 10.26 8.22 -10.22
CA VAL A 51 10.84 9.29 -9.39
C VAL A 51 11.62 8.66 -8.25
N LEU A 52 12.93 8.82 -8.27
CA LEU A 52 13.81 8.40 -7.19
C LEU A 52 13.81 9.49 -6.11
N SER A 53 13.06 9.28 -5.05
CA SER A 53 12.94 10.26 -3.95
C SER A 53 12.37 9.59 -2.69
N ASP A 54 12.57 10.23 -1.56
CA ASP A 54 11.82 9.91 -0.36
C ASP A 54 10.36 10.36 -0.53
N ALA A 55 9.40 9.50 -0.14
CA ALA A 55 7.98 9.79 -0.25
C ALA A 55 7.55 10.97 0.64
N SER A 56 8.32 11.30 1.68
CA SER A 56 8.06 12.44 2.58
C SER A 56 8.52 13.79 2.00
N ASP A 57 9.43 13.78 1.02
CA ASP A 57 10.07 14.97 0.44
C ASP A 57 9.98 14.99 -1.10
N LEU A 58 8.79 14.79 -1.62
CA LEU A 58 8.56 14.78 -3.06
C LEU A 58 8.36 16.18 -3.62
N SER A 59 9.19 16.54 -4.59
CA SER A 59 9.01 17.72 -5.43
C SER A 59 8.16 17.42 -6.67
N VAL A 60 6.99 16.80 -6.46
CA VAL A 60 6.01 16.54 -7.53
C VAL A 60 4.81 17.46 -7.37
N CYS A 61 4.10 17.72 -8.49
CA CYS A 61 2.83 18.44 -8.43
C CYS A 61 1.86 17.70 -7.51
N SER A 62 1.23 18.42 -6.60
CA SER A 62 0.10 17.91 -5.81
C SER A 62 -1.14 17.74 -6.69
N GLY A 63 -2.11 16.95 -6.24
CA GLY A 63 -3.41 16.87 -6.91
C GLY A 63 -3.64 15.60 -7.73
N PHE A 64 -3.14 14.46 -7.24
CA PHE A 64 -3.44 13.17 -7.84
C PHE A 64 -4.88 12.73 -7.55
N ASP A 65 -5.50 12.05 -8.51
CA ASP A 65 -6.82 11.44 -8.34
C ASP A 65 -6.82 10.36 -7.26
N CYS A 66 -5.69 9.62 -7.19
CA CYS A 66 -5.47 8.57 -6.21
C CYS A 66 -4.00 8.57 -5.78
N VAL A 67 -3.76 8.37 -4.50
CA VAL A 67 -2.42 8.12 -3.93
C VAL A 67 -2.45 6.76 -3.29
N LEU A 68 -1.61 5.85 -3.75
CA LEU A 68 -1.38 4.54 -3.16
C LEU A 68 -0.11 4.61 -2.30
N LEU A 69 -0.24 4.25 -1.05
CA LEU A 69 0.87 4.04 -0.13
C LEU A 69 0.93 2.56 0.25
N ASP A 70 1.80 1.81 -0.43
CA ASP A 70 2.19 0.43 -0.06
C ASP A 70 3.32 0.53 0.96
N ALA A 71 2.92 0.72 2.22
CA ALA A 71 3.87 1.14 3.26
C ALA A 71 4.85 0.03 3.64
N PRO A 72 6.14 0.37 3.87
CA PRO A 72 7.09 -0.57 4.43
C PRO A 72 6.58 -1.08 5.77
N CYS A 73 6.56 -2.40 5.98
CA CYS A 73 5.97 -3.03 7.16
C CYS A 73 6.76 -4.26 7.61
N SER A 74 6.34 -4.86 8.72
CA SER A 74 6.93 -6.10 9.24
C SER A 74 6.72 -7.30 8.33
N ALA A 75 5.74 -7.24 7.43
CA ALA A 75 5.35 -8.28 6.48
C ALA A 75 4.89 -9.60 7.15
N THR A 76 4.37 -9.54 8.39
CA THR A 76 3.91 -10.73 9.14
C THR A 76 2.76 -11.47 8.44
N GLY A 77 2.02 -10.79 7.57
CA GLY A 77 1.00 -11.42 6.72
C GLY A 77 1.56 -12.37 5.65
N THR A 78 2.87 -12.32 5.38
CA THR A 78 3.53 -13.15 4.37
C THR A 78 4.31 -14.34 4.95
N LEU A 79 4.14 -14.62 6.25
CA LEU A 79 4.85 -15.70 6.96
C LEU A 79 4.70 -17.07 6.28
N ARG A 80 3.59 -17.32 5.59
CA ARG A 80 3.38 -18.54 4.82
C ARG A 80 4.45 -18.74 3.72
N ARG A 81 4.89 -17.65 3.10
CA ARG A 81 5.92 -17.64 2.05
C ARG A 81 7.31 -17.31 2.58
N HIS A 82 7.36 -16.61 3.70
CA HIS A 82 8.56 -16.07 4.34
C HIS A 82 8.62 -16.43 5.82
N PRO A 83 8.72 -17.75 6.18
CA PRO A 83 8.71 -18.20 7.57
C PRO A 83 9.87 -17.65 8.39
N GLU A 84 10.98 -17.26 7.75
CA GLU A 84 12.15 -16.63 8.37
C GLU A 84 11.80 -15.31 9.09
N LEU A 85 10.74 -14.62 8.69
CA LEU A 85 10.31 -13.36 9.32
C LEU A 85 9.98 -13.53 10.80
N ALA A 86 9.48 -14.68 11.20
CA ALA A 86 9.17 -14.98 12.61
C ALA A 86 10.42 -14.94 13.53
N TRP A 87 11.60 -15.08 12.96
CA TRP A 87 12.88 -15.07 13.67
C TRP A 87 13.64 -13.76 13.54
N ILE A 88 13.32 -12.97 12.51
CA ILE A 88 14.04 -11.73 12.17
C ILE A 88 13.32 -10.51 12.75
N LYS A 89 11.98 -10.57 12.84
CA LYS A 89 11.16 -9.45 13.33
C LYS A 89 10.91 -9.56 14.81
N ASP A 90 11.07 -8.45 15.51
CA ASP A 90 10.74 -8.29 16.91
C ASP A 90 9.75 -7.15 17.12
N VAL A 91 9.23 -7.03 18.33
CA VAL A 91 8.26 -6.00 18.72
C VAL A 91 8.82 -4.59 18.50
N GLY A 92 10.11 -4.38 18.76
CA GLY A 92 10.76 -3.09 18.57
C GLY A 92 10.79 -2.66 17.10
N SER A 93 10.99 -3.61 16.18
CA SER A 93 10.96 -3.36 14.74
C SER A 93 9.56 -3.00 14.25
N ILE A 94 8.49 -3.60 14.80
CA ILE A 94 7.10 -3.27 14.47
C ILE A 94 6.79 -1.81 14.87
N TYR A 95 7.12 -1.40 16.10
CA TYR A 95 6.90 -0.02 16.54
C TYR A 95 7.69 1.00 15.73
N SER A 96 8.92 0.68 15.34
CA SER A 96 9.75 1.56 14.50
C SER A 96 9.12 1.77 13.12
N LEU A 97 8.62 0.69 12.50
CA LEU A 97 7.92 0.73 11.23
C LEU A 97 6.59 1.50 11.33
N ALA A 98 5.83 1.30 12.41
CA ALA A 98 4.59 2.03 12.64
C ALA A 98 4.80 3.56 12.75
N ILE A 99 5.93 4.00 13.32
CA ILE A 99 6.30 5.42 13.35
C ILE A 99 6.62 5.93 11.94
N GLU A 100 7.33 5.17 11.13
CA GLU A 100 7.66 5.52 9.75
C GLU A 100 6.40 5.57 8.88
N GLN A 101 5.55 4.56 8.98
CA GLN A 101 4.26 4.49 8.28
C GLN A 101 3.39 5.72 8.57
N ARG A 102 3.34 6.16 9.82
CA ARG A 102 2.63 7.38 10.20
C ARG A 102 3.16 8.62 9.47
N LYS A 103 4.48 8.78 9.38
CA LYS A 103 5.10 9.88 8.64
C LYS A 103 4.76 9.82 7.15
N LEU A 104 4.87 8.63 6.56
CA LEU A 104 4.55 8.40 5.15
C LEU A 104 3.08 8.66 4.84
N LEU A 105 2.16 8.22 5.72
CA LEU A 105 0.72 8.44 5.56
C LEU A 105 0.37 9.94 5.61
N LEU A 106 0.98 10.69 6.53
CA LEU A 106 0.84 12.15 6.60
C LEU A 106 1.39 12.84 5.35
N ALA A 107 2.51 12.37 4.81
CA ALA A 107 3.08 12.89 3.58
C ALA A 107 2.18 12.57 2.37
N ALA A 108 1.72 11.32 2.23
CA ALA A 108 0.86 10.86 1.16
C ALA A 108 -0.43 11.70 1.04
N ALA A 109 -1.02 12.05 2.17
CA ALA A 109 -2.24 12.85 2.21
C ALA A 109 -2.11 14.23 1.52
N ARG A 110 -0.91 14.81 1.49
CA ARG A 110 -0.65 16.11 0.85
C ARG A 110 -0.74 16.07 -0.68
N TYR A 111 -0.60 14.90 -1.27
CA TYR A 111 -0.61 14.73 -2.73
C TYR A 111 -2.00 14.41 -3.28
N VAL A 112 -2.96 14.11 -2.42
CA VAL A 112 -4.35 13.83 -2.81
C VAL A 112 -5.08 15.13 -3.13
N ARG A 113 -5.71 15.21 -4.32
CA ARG A 113 -6.57 16.36 -4.65
C ARG A 113 -7.86 16.34 -3.83
N PRO A 114 -8.54 17.47 -3.67
CA PRO A 114 -9.90 17.47 -3.13
C PRO A 114 -10.82 16.50 -3.90
N GLY A 115 -11.50 15.62 -3.17
CA GLY A 115 -12.32 14.55 -3.75
C GLY A 115 -11.55 13.38 -4.36
N GLY A 116 -10.22 13.33 -4.18
CA GLY A 116 -9.38 12.18 -4.52
C GLY A 116 -9.40 11.09 -3.45
N GLU A 117 -8.66 10.03 -3.69
CA GLU A 117 -8.60 8.83 -2.84
C GLU A 117 -7.18 8.62 -2.31
N LEU A 118 -7.06 8.23 -1.05
CA LEU A 118 -5.84 7.75 -0.42
C LEU A 118 -6.02 6.27 -0.08
N VAL A 119 -5.22 5.42 -0.68
CA VAL A 119 -5.18 3.98 -0.40
C VAL A 119 -3.94 3.69 0.42
N TYR A 120 -4.15 3.21 1.63
CA TYR A 120 -3.10 2.74 2.52
C TYR A 120 -3.15 1.22 2.61
N CYS A 121 -2.04 0.55 2.40
CA CYS A 121 -1.96 -0.90 2.54
C CYS A 121 -0.62 -1.36 3.13
N THR A 122 -0.67 -2.49 3.83
CA THR A 122 0.49 -3.20 4.37
C THR A 122 0.25 -4.69 4.24
N CYS A 123 1.32 -5.47 4.09
CA CYS A 123 1.27 -6.93 4.19
C CYS A 123 1.59 -7.39 5.63
N SER A 124 1.05 -6.69 6.62
CA SER A 124 1.21 -6.97 8.06
C SER A 124 -0.11 -7.37 8.69
N LEU A 125 -0.04 -8.28 9.65
CA LEU A 125 -1.17 -8.67 10.51
C LEU A 125 -1.25 -7.83 11.80
N GLU A 126 -0.25 -6.98 12.04
CA GLU A 126 -0.16 -6.17 13.26
C GLU A 126 -1.12 -4.98 13.19
N GLN A 127 -1.90 -4.77 14.26
CA GLN A 127 -2.86 -3.67 14.32
C GLN A 127 -2.17 -2.30 14.30
N GLU A 128 -0.99 -2.22 14.89
CA GLU A 128 -0.14 -1.03 14.95
C GLU A 128 0.29 -0.55 13.55
N GLU A 129 0.39 -1.46 12.60
CA GLU A 129 0.77 -1.18 11.20
C GLU A 129 -0.43 -1.03 10.26
N GLY A 130 -1.61 -1.44 10.69
CA GLY A 130 -2.86 -1.42 9.92
C GLY A 130 -3.88 -0.41 10.47
N GLU A 131 -4.89 -0.95 11.17
CA GLU A 131 -6.07 -0.21 11.62
C GLU A 131 -5.73 0.98 12.53
N GLU A 132 -4.71 0.88 13.36
CA GLU A 132 -4.30 1.97 14.25
C GLU A 132 -3.72 3.16 13.50
N GLN A 133 -3.00 2.93 12.38
CA GLN A 133 -2.50 3.99 11.51
C GLN A 133 -3.65 4.78 10.92
N VAL A 134 -4.63 4.11 10.32
CA VAL A 134 -5.79 4.75 9.70
C VAL A 134 -6.64 5.48 10.74
N SER A 135 -6.92 4.83 11.87
CA SER A 135 -7.70 5.44 12.96
C SER A 135 -7.00 6.67 13.56
N GLY A 136 -5.68 6.59 13.73
CA GLY A 136 -4.85 7.72 14.19
C GLY A 136 -4.87 8.88 13.21
N PHE A 137 -4.73 8.59 11.93
CA PHE A 137 -4.78 9.58 10.85
C PHE A 137 -6.14 10.30 10.80
N LEU A 138 -7.25 9.56 10.81
CA LEU A 138 -8.60 10.13 10.72
C LEU A 138 -8.99 11.00 11.92
N ARG A 139 -8.40 10.75 13.10
CA ARG A 139 -8.60 11.63 14.27
C ARG A 139 -8.10 13.04 14.05
N THR A 140 -7.02 13.21 13.27
CA THR A 140 -6.37 14.49 13.04
C THR A 140 -6.66 15.10 11.66
N HIS A 141 -7.12 14.31 10.69
CA HIS A 141 -7.42 14.73 9.32
C HIS A 141 -8.91 14.59 9.02
N ARG A 142 -9.73 15.50 9.59
CA ARG A 142 -11.20 15.48 9.51
C ARG A 142 -11.76 15.69 8.10
N ASN A 143 -10.94 16.12 7.16
CA ASN A 143 -11.26 16.23 5.73
C ASN A 143 -11.18 14.88 5.00
N PHE A 144 -10.65 13.83 5.64
CA PHE A 144 -10.68 12.46 5.15
C PHE A 144 -11.74 11.64 5.87
N ARG A 145 -12.28 10.66 5.16
CA ARG A 145 -13.22 9.65 5.69
C ARG A 145 -12.93 8.31 5.04
N VAL A 146 -13.29 7.23 5.70
CA VAL A 146 -13.25 5.90 5.09
C VAL A 146 -14.20 5.84 3.91
N ASN A 147 -13.71 5.35 2.79
CA ASN A 147 -14.51 4.93 1.64
C ASN A 147 -14.59 3.40 1.70
N PRO A 148 -15.68 2.80 2.21
CA PRO A 148 -15.75 1.37 2.44
C PRO A 148 -15.57 0.59 1.14
N ILE A 149 -14.80 -0.50 1.21
CA ILE A 149 -14.62 -1.39 0.07
C ILE A 149 -15.95 -2.09 -0.22
N MET A 150 -16.35 -2.06 -1.48
CA MET A 150 -17.59 -2.68 -1.93
C MET A 150 -17.37 -4.16 -2.29
N LEU A 151 -18.30 -5.02 -1.92
CA LEU A 151 -18.32 -6.46 -2.26
C LEU A 151 -18.39 -6.74 -3.79
N ALA A 152 -18.58 -5.70 -4.61
CA ALA A 152 -18.60 -5.82 -6.07
C ALA A 152 -17.23 -6.11 -6.70
N CYS A 153 -16.15 -6.11 -5.91
CA CYS A 153 -14.81 -6.46 -6.39
C CYS A 153 -14.68 -7.99 -6.45
N GLU A 154 -14.27 -8.51 -7.60
CA GLU A 154 -14.02 -9.94 -7.79
C GLU A 154 -12.94 -10.42 -6.78
N GLY A 155 -13.24 -11.54 -6.09
CA GLY A 155 -12.34 -12.12 -5.10
C GLY A 155 -12.39 -11.50 -3.71
N VAL A 156 -13.30 -10.55 -3.46
CA VAL A 156 -13.56 -10.01 -2.12
C VAL A 156 -14.79 -10.68 -1.54
N GLU A 157 -14.61 -11.37 -0.43
CA GLU A 157 -15.66 -12.02 0.35
C GLU A 157 -16.10 -11.13 1.52
N GLU A 158 -17.30 -11.34 2.05
CA GLU A 158 -17.87 -10.50 3.13
C GLU A 158 -17.03 -10.55 4.41
N ASP A 159 -16.48 -11.70 4.74
CA ASP A 159 -15.62 -11.93 5.91
C ASP A 159 -14.24 -11.26 5.81
N MET A 160 -13.87 -10.77 4.63
CA MET A 160 -12.66 -9.97 4.41
C MET A 160 -12.87 -8.48 4.69
N ILE A 161 -14.11 -8.03 4.91
CA ILE A 161 -14.42 -6.63 5.18
C ILE A 161 -14.68 -6.44 6.67
N THR A 162 -13.84 -5.60 7.29
CA THR A 162 -14.00 -5.27 8.71
C THR A 162 -15.24 -4.40 8.95
N PRO A 163 -15.77 -4.35 10.19
CA PRO A 163 -16.88 -3.44 10.53
C PRO A 163 -16.59 -1.97 10.24
N GLN A 164 -15.31 -1.58 10.16
CA GLN A 164 -14.87 -0.22 9.83
C GLN A 164 -14.82 0.03 8.30
N GLY A 165 -15.04 -1.00 7.48
CA GLY A 165 -15.02 -0.94 6.01
C GLY A 165 -13.62 -1.10 5.39
N PHE A 166 -12.66 -1.65 6.13
CA PHE A 166 -11.34 -1.99 5.60
C PHE A 166 -11.33 -3.39 5.00
N LEU A 167 -10.49 -3.62 4.00
CA LEU A 167 -10.18 -4.95 3.54
C LEU A 167 -9.10 -5.56 4.45
N ARG A 168 -9.41 -6.72 5.01
CA ARG A 168 -8.48 -7.51 5.82
C ARG A 168 -8.46 -8.94 5.29
N THR A 169 -7.31 -9.39 4.83
CA THR A 169 -7.13 -10.80 4.44
C THR A 169 -6.27 -11.52 5.48
N LEU A 170 -6.55 -12.79 5.70
CA LEU A 170 -5.80 -13.64 6.63
C LEU A 170 -5.29 -14.89 5.88
N PRO A 171 -4.16 -15.47 6.32
CA PRO A 171 -3.58 -16.66 5.67
C PRO A 171 -4.49 -17.90 5.65
N CYS A 172 -5.49 -17.96 6.52
CA CYS A 172 -6.49 -19.02 6.57
C CYS A 172 -7.67 -18.82 5.61
N MET A 173 -7.82 -17.61 5.04
CA MET A 173 -8.88 -17.32 4.08
C MET A 173 -8.57 -17.89 2.71
N THR A 174 -9.61 -18.16 1.93
CA THR A 174 -9.51 -18.67 0.55
C THR A 174 -10.25 -17.73 -0.38
N ALA A 175 -9.62 -17.36 -1.50
CA ALA A 175 -10.29 -16.62 -2.57
C ALA A 175 -10.46 -17.56 -3.78
N GLY A 176 -11.70 -17.90 -4.10
CA GLY A 176 -12.01 -18.80 -5.20
C GLY A 176 -11.38 -20.19 -5.03
N ALA A 177 -10.65 -20.66 -6.06
CA ALA A 177 -10.01 -21.98 -6.07
C ALA A 177 -8.63 -22.01 -5.35
N SER A 178 -8.12 -20.89 -4.89
CA SER A 178 -6.81 -20.83 -4.23
C SER A 178 -6.92 -21.18 -2.76
N GLN A 179 -6.07 -22.09 -2.30
CA GLN A 179 -5.96 -22.43 -0.88
C GLN A 179 -4.94 -21.52 -0.20
N GLY A 180 -5.45 -20.61 0.65
CA GLY A 180 -4.66 -19.65 1.42
C GLY A 180 -4.19 -18.46 0.59
N MET A 181 -4.03 -17.33 1.26
CA MET A 181 -3.55 -16.08 0.71
C MET A 181 -2.58 -15.41 1.69
N ASP A 182 -1.95 -14.33 1.28
CA ASP A 182 -1.19 -13.51 2.22
C ASP A 182 -2.14 -12.66 3.07
N GLY A 183 -1.71 -12.31 4.28
CA GLY A 183 -2.41 -11.35 5.13
C GLY A 183 -2.13 -9.91 4.70
N PHE A 184 -3.16 -9.11 4.63
CA PHE A 184 -3.13 -7.67 4.36
C PHE A 184 -4.04 -6.94 5.32
#